data_b9c273c38f34e38e82556b53acf15969
#
_entry.id   b9c273c38f34e38e82556b53acf15969
#
_cell.length_a   1.000
_cell.length_b   1.000
_cell.length_c   1.000
_cell.angle_alpha   90.00
_cell.angle_beta   90.00
_cell.angle_gamma   90.00
#
_symmetry.space_group_name_H-M   'P 1'
#
loop_
_entity.id
_entity.type
_entity.pdbx_description
1 polymer ?
#
loop_
_entity_poly.entity_id
_entity_poly.type
_entity_poly.pdbx_seq_one_letter_code
_entity_poly.pdbx_strand_id
1 'polypeptide(L)'
;MSEAKQQAAPRDVNSKLSEVNLEDRSVASLGGKIAAASSAALTLAGCGPDGTGSSVAPPATPTPTPTPAPTPTALPLAQVQASRFLSQAAIGYRKSDVITVAEGGISKWLDDQFAMPRPQTFWDYLVSNGYNANTNENLNGDGGFDPMMWSQLIGSDDLLRQRVGLSLLNMWVVSIDGLTDQWRCFAMAAYLDILWNNAFGNYRDIMEQVSTNVAMSQFLTFMGSRKANPTTGSIPDENYARELMQLFTIGLVKLNPDGTPVTSGGNPIPTYSQEDVSQHARVWTGYEYSVYDKSTPDMMRAPLAVRTYSHETGPIQFLGISIPANHDGAAARKMALDGLFAHASLPPFVCKQLIQRMVTSNPSPEYVGRVTKSFIDNGSGIRGDMKAVIRAILTDAEARDDSQTDSADFGKLREPIIRLVQWARAFRVKSPNKTWPFGNTSPSSYRLAESPGRAPSVFNWFRPGYTPPGTAIASKGLVAPEFQITNEPSAIGYINYMQELIDRGAGEAVPSYDDFTVLATDSQLLLNELNLVLAAGQISASTISKIKIGLDAIPIAQSEGLLNRIKTAVLLVMASPEYLVQR
;
A
#
# COMPACT_ATOMS: atom_id res chain seq x y z
N MET A 1 -52.21 16.22 -29.23
CA MET A 1 -52.68 15.30 -28.18
C MET A 1 -51.44 14.81 -27.46
N SER A 2 -51.32 15.28 -26.23
CA SER A 2 -50.23 15.04 -25.30
C SER A 2 -50.30 13.63 -24.71
N GLU A 3 -49.17 12.98 -24.51
CA GLU A 3 -49.02 12.01 -23.43
C GLU A 3 -47.59 12.07 -22.87
N ALA A 4 -47.56 12.44 -21.63
CA ALA A 4 -46.39 12.57 -20.80
C ALA A 4 -45.81 11.19 -20.41
N LYS A 5 -44.52 10.98 -20.56
CA LYS A 5 -43.79 9.86 -19.93
C LYS A 5 -43.33 10.27 -18.53
N GLN A 6 -43.91 9.63 -17.53
CA GLN A 6 -43.50 9.67 -16.13
C GLN A 6 -42.10 9.08 -15.96
N GLN A 7 -41.25 9.84 -15.29
CA GLN A 7 -40.01 9.39 -14.70
C GLN A 7 -40.30 8.47 -13.51
N ALA A 8 -39.73 7.27 -13.52
CA ALA A 8 -39.73 6.37 -12.37
C ALA A 8 -38.57 6.71 -11.44
N ALA A 9 -38.86 6.95 -10.17
CA ALA A 9 -37.90 7.15 -9.08
C ALA A 9 -37.16 5.86 -8.71
N PRO A 10 -35.96 5.92 -8.17
CA PRO A 10 -35.17 4.76 -7.77
C PRO A 10 -35.78 4.06 -6.55
N ARG A 11 -35.86 2.74 -6.61
CA ARG A 11 -36.35 1.89 -5.52
C ARG A 11 -35.31 1.82 -4.40
N ASP A 12 -35.79 2.12 -3.22
CA ASP A 12 -35.11 1.95 -1.93
C ASP A 12 -34.85 0.44 -1.67
N VAL A 13 -33.57 0.04 -1.53
CA VAL A 13 -33.15 -1.32 -1.18
C VAL A 13 -32.63 -1.28 0.26
N ASN A 14 -33.56 -1.10 1.19
CA ASN A 14 -33.27 -1.24 2.62
C ASN A 14 -34.38 -2.10 3.27
N SER A 15 -34.28 -3.42 3.14
CA SER A 15 -34.94 -4.33 4.08
C SER A 15 -34.48 -5.77 3.81
N LYS A 16 -33.49 -6.27 4.56
CA LYS A 16 -33.33 -7.62 5.12
C LYS A 16 -31.91 -7.78 5.68
N LEU A 17 -31.67 -7.15 6.81
CA LEU A 17 -30.67 -7.63 7.74
C LEU A 17 -31.41 -8.48 8.76
N SER A 18 -31.27 -9.79 8.64
CA SER A 18 -31.67 -10.74 9.65
C SER A 18 -30.75 -10.58 10.87
N GLU A 19 -31.36 -10.33 12.00
CA GLU A 19 -30.74 -10.28 13.32
C GLU A 19 -29.99 -11.60 13.58
N VAL A 20 -28.64 -11.50 13.70
CA VAL A 20 -27.85 -12.54 14.35
C VAL A 20 -27.67 -12.10 15.79
N ASN A 21 -28.34 -12.82 16.70
CA ASN A 21 -28.19 -12.71 18.14
C ASN A 21 -26.73 -12.90 18.53
N LEU A 22 -26.10 -11.83 19.00
CA LEU A 22 -24.84 -11.83 19.74
C LEU A 22 -25.18 -11.90 21.24
N GLU A 23 -25.48 -13.08 21.73
CA GLU A 23 -25.45 -13.34 23.17
C GLU A 23 -24.00 -13.74 23.59
N ASP A 24 -23.42 -12.78 24.31
CA ASP A 24 -22.63 -12.97 25.52
C ASP A 24 -21.54 -14.07 25.55
N ARG A 25 -20.26 -13.62 25.45
CA ARG A 25 -19.18 -14.14 26.32
C ARG A 25 -17.88 -13.32 26.22
N SER A 26 -17.51 -12.68 27.34
CA SER A 26 -16.12 -12.36 27.75
C SER A 26 -15.32 -11.25 27.04
N VAL A 27 -15.93 -10.13 26.68
CA VAL A 27 -15.19 -8.89 26.30
C VAL A 27 -14.66 -8.14 27.54
N ALA A 28 -15.10 -8.54 28.74
CA ALA A 28 -14.87 -7.80 29.97
C ALA A 28 -13.46 -7.95 30.61
N SER A 29 -12.64 -8.96 30.23
CA SER A 29 -11.42 -9.22 31.01
C SER A 29 -10.17 -8.49 30.52
N LEU A 30 -10.02 -8.29 29.21
CA LEU A 30 -8.84 -7.60 28.66
C LEU A 30 -9.09 -6.08 28.47
N GLY A 31 -10.27 -5.68 28.00
CA GLY A 31 -10.65 -4.28 27.84
C GLY A 31 -10.63 -3.51 29.17
N GLY A 32 -11.07 -4.14 30.27
CA GLY A 32 -11.01 -3.52 31.62
C GLY A 32 -9.59 -3.31 32.14
N LYS A 33 -8.65 -4.19 31.78
CA LYS A 33 -7.24 -4.07 32.21
C LYS A 33 -6.46 -3.03 31.39
N ILE A 34 -6.79 -2.87 30.13
CA ILE A 34 -6.18 -1.83 29.26
C ILE A 34 -6.75 -0.46 29.58
N ALA A 35 -8.06 -0.35 29.90
CA ALA A 35 -8.67 0.90 30.33
C ALA A 35 -8.08 1.42 31.65
N ALA A 36 -7.74 0.53 32.60
CA ALA A 36 -7.09 0.91 33.84
C ALA A 36 -5.66 1.45 33.63
N ALA A 37 -4.90 0.86 32.68
CA ALA A 37 -3.56 1.34 32.32
C ALA A 37 -3.61 2.66 31.54
N SER A 38 -4.62 2.87 30.69
CA SER A 38 -4.82 4.10 29.93
C SER A 38 -5.31 5.26 30.81
N SER A 39 -6.14 5.00 31.84
CA SER A 39 -6.63 6.03 32.75
C SER A 39 -5.52 6.61 33.65
N ALA A 40 -4.51 5.82 34.00
CA ALA A 40 -3.36 6.30 34.76
C ALA A 40 -2.45 7.24 33.95
N ALA A 41 -2.43 7.10 32.61
CA ALA A 41 -1.64 7.96 31.73
C ALA A 41 -2.34 9.29 31.37
N LEU A 42 -3.66 9.36 31.47
CA LEU A 42 -4.47 10.55 31.13
C LEU A 42 -4.68 11.54 32.28
N THR A 43 -4.41 11.14 33.55
CA THR A 43 -4.61 12.02 34.73
C THR A 43 -3.43 12.96 35.03
N LEU A 44 -2.36 12.95 34.22
CA LEU A 44 -1.18 13.80 34.45
C LEU A 44 -1.12 15.09 33.62
N ALA A 45 -2.18 15.49 32.93
CA ALA A 45 -2.22 16.70 32.11
C ALA A 45 -3.25 17.74 32.63
N GLY A 46 -3.18 18.08 33.92
CA GLY A 46 -3.97 19.15 34.51
C GLY A 46 -3.10 20.01 35.41
N CYS A 47 -2.47 21.04 34.88
CA CYS A 47 -1.88 22.13 35.65
C CYS A 47 -2.83 23.31 35.64
N GLY A 48 -3.25 23.77 36.83
CA GLY A 48 -3.83 25.09 37.06
C GLY A 48 -3.23 25.69 38.34
N PRO A 49 -3.04 26.99 38.43
CA PRO A 49 -2.17 27.64 39.39
C PRO A 49 -2.90 28.18 40.66
N ASP A 50 -2.08 28.41 41.70
CA ASP A 50 -2.18 29.34 42.82
C ASP A 50 -3.07 29.02 44.01
N GLY A 51 -2.39 28.97 45.16
CA GLY A 51 -2.96 29.04 46.49
C GLY A 51 -1.87 29.08 47.57
N THR A 52 -1.47 30.25 47.98
CA THR A 52 -0.54 30.54 49.08
C THR A 52 -1.05 30.05 50.43
N GLY A 53 -0.26 29.27 51.15
CA GLY A 53 -0.49 28.89 52.53
C GLY A 53 0.79 28.44 53.21
N SER A 54 1.44 29.32 53.98
CA SER A 54 2.57 29.00 54.83
C SER A 54 2.20 28.09 55.99
N SER A 55 2.81 26.93 56.09
CA SER A 55 2.94 26.19 57.35
C SER A 55 4.35 25.60 57.46
N VAL A 56 5.01 25.90 58.59
CA VAL A 56 6.36 25.46 58.93
C VAL A 56 6.34 23.96 59.22
N ALA A 57 7.13 23.19 58.49
CA ALA A 57 7.34 21.76 58.70
C ALA A 57 8.58 21.48 59.56
N PRO A 58 8.60 20.39 60.36
CA PRO A 58 9.77 19.98 61.14
C PRO A 58 10.89 19.43 60.22
N PRO A 59 12.16 19.37 60.71
CA PRO A 59 13.32 19.02 59.89
C PRO A 59 13.23 17.59 59.36
N ALA A 60 13.37 17.44 58.03
CA ALA A 60 13.34 16.16 57.33
C ALA A 60 14.64 15.36 57.59
N THR A 61 14.45 14.09 57.88
CA THR A 61 15.51 13.05 57.83
C THR A 61 16.09 12.96 56.40
N PRO A 62 17.40 12.81 56.19
CA PRO A 62 17.96 12.75 54.85
C PRO A 62 17.44 11.50 54.12
N THR A 63 16.70 11.73 53.04
CA THR A 63 16.25 10.71 52.12
C THR A 63 17.51 10.16 51.39
N PRO A 64 17.68 8.84 51.27
CA PRO A 64 18.78 8.27 50.50
C PRO A 64 18.67 8.75 49.05
N THR A 65 19.78 9.26 48.51
CA THR A 65 19.91 9.65 47.09
C THR A 65 19.49 8.47 46.24
N PRO A 66 18.51 8.62 45.33
CA PRO A 66 18.12 7.53 44.46
C PRO A 66 19.34 7.14 43.60
N THR A 67 19.66 5.84 43.61
CA THR A 67 20.66 5.26 42.70
C THR A 67 20.23 5.65 41.27
N PRO A 68 21.14 6.20 40.43
CA PRO A 68 20.81 6.51 39.05
C PRO A 68 20.24 5.27 38.37
N ALA A 69 19.06 5.38 37.76
CA ALA A 69 18.50 4.32 36.95
C ALA A 69 19.54 3.95 35.87
N PRO A 70 19.73 2.66 35.57
CA PRO A 70 20.67 2.25 34.53
C PRO A 70 20.29 2.95 33.22
N THR A 71 21.27 3.60 32.60
CA THR A 71 21.09 4.25 31.28
C THR A 71 20.57 3.21 30.31
N PRO A 72 19.46 3.45 29.59
CA PRO A 72 18.96 2.51 28.61
C PRO A 72 20.08 2.15 27.62
N THR A 73 20.35 0.87 27.44
CA THR A 73 21.34 0.42 26.45
C THR A 73 20.88 0.87 25.07
N ALA A 74 21.69 1.69 24.40
CA ALA A 74 21.39 2.16 23.05
C ALA A 74 21.25 0.97 22.09
N LEU A 75 20.29 1.05 21.16
CA LEU A 75 20.13 0.05 20.11
C LEU A 75 21.37 0.03 19.21
N PRO A 76 21.82 -1.16 18.72
CA PRO A 76 22.95 -1.25 17.80
C PRO A 76 22.68 -0.47 16.51
N LEU A 77 23.50 0.52 16.18
CA LEU A 77 23.29 1.42 15.04
C LEU A 77 23.09 0.65 13.73
N ALA A 78 23.91 -0.37 13.45
CA ALA A 78 23.77 -1.18 12.25
C ALA A 78 22.38 -1.88 12.14
N GLN A 79 21.81 -2.33 13.27
CA GLN A 79 20.48 -2.93 13.29
C GLN A 79 19.37 -1.87 13.10
N VAL A 80 19.54 -0.66 13.64
CA VAL A 80 18.60 0.45 13.42
C VAL A 80 18.58 0.84 11.94
N GLN A 81 19.75 1.00 11.31
CA GLN A 81 19.88 1.30 9.89
C GLN A 81 19.30 0.18 9.01
N ALA A 82 19.52 -1.09 9.37
CA ALA A 82 18.95 -2.24 8.69
C ALA A 82 17.43 -2.28 8.80
N SER A 83 16.88 -2.02 9.99
CA SER A 83 15.44 -1.97 10.21
C SER A 83 14.79 -0.81 9.45
N ARG A 84 15.41 0.37 9.43
CA ARG A 84 14.99 1.53 8.64
C ARG A 84 14.97 1.21 7.15
N PHE A 85 16.02 0.60 6.63
CA PHE A 85 16.08 0.14 5.25
C PHE A 85 14.92 -0.84 4.93
N LEU A 86 14.73 -1.86 5.76
CA LEU A 86 13.67 -2.86 5.57
C LEU A 86 12.27 -2.25 5.65
N SER A 87 12.05 -1.23 6.47
CA SER A 87 10.76 -0.52 6.53
C SER A 87 10.38 0.14 5.19
N GLN A 88 11.36 0.46 4.35
CA GLN A 88 11.17 1.02 3.02
C GLN A 88 11.17 -0.05 1.92
N ALA A 89 12.00 -1.09 2.06
CA ALA A 89 12.24 -2.12 1.06
C ALA A 89 11.29 -3.33 1.16
N ALA A 90 10.63 -3.53 2.29
CA ALA A 90 9.70 -4.64 2.54
C ALA A 90 8.32 -4.13 2.99
N ILE A 91 7.28 -4.96 2.85
CA ILE A 91 5.96 -4.65 3.44
C ILE A 91 5.99 -4.90 4.95
N GLY A 92 6.77 -5.90 5.37
CA GLY A 92 7.02 -6.27 6.75
C GLY A 92 8.20 -7.23 6.82
N TYR A 93 8.85 -7.31 7.97
CA TYR A 93 10.08 -8.07 8.19
C TYR A 93 10.16 -8.58 9.64
N ARG A 94 11.02 -9.55 9.87
CA ARG A 94 11.31 -10.19 11.16
C ARG A 94 12.63 -9.66 11.73
N LYS A 95 12.89 -9.94 13.01
CA LYS A 95 14.21 -9.66 13.62
C LYS A 95 15.35 -10.34 12.87
N SER A 96 15.16 -11.57 12.38
CA SER A 96 16.15 -12.28 11.58
C SER A 96 16.55 -11.53 10.31
N ASP A 97 15.58 -10.86 9.65
CA ASP A 97 15.84 -10.08 8.44
C ASP A 97 16.67 -8.85 8.77
N VAL A 98 16.41 -8.20 9.92
CA VAL A 98 17.20 -7.07 10.43
C VAL A 98 18.66 -7.50 10.66
N ILE A 99 18.87 -8.65 11.30
CA ILE A 99 20.22 -9.19 11.54
C ILE A 99 20.91 -9.49 10.20
N THR A 100 20.22 -10.15 9.28
CA THR A 100 20.74 -10.48 7.94
C THR A 100 21.24 -9.23 7.20
N VAL A 101 20.46 -8.15 7.22
CA VAL A 101 20.85 -6.88 6.57
C VAL A 101 21.97 -6.19 7.32
N ALA A 102 21.93 -6.18 8.66
CA ALA A 102 22.96 -5.54 9.49
C ALA A 102 24.35 -6.20 9.32
N GLU A 103 24.39 -7.52 9.16
CA GLU A 103 25.63 -8.29 8.99
C GLU A 103 26.09 -8.37 7.52
N GLY A 104 25.14 -8.58 6.58
CA GLY A 104 25.44 -8.80 5.17
C GLY A 104 25.49 -7.53 4.33
N GLY A 105 24.89 -6.45 4.78
CA GLY A 105 24.78 -5.18 4.09
C GLY A 105 23.61 -5.11 3.09
N ILE A 106 23.18 -3.88 2.83
CA ILE A 106 22.04 -3.55 1.96
C ILE A 106 22.22 -4.07 0.52
N SER A 107 23.41 -3.91 -0.05
CA SER A 107 23.66 -4.30 -1.45
C SER A 107 23.48 -5.80 -1.64
N LYS A 108 24.05 -6.61 -0.74
CA LYS A 108 23.91 -8.06 -0.80
C LYS A 108 22.45 -8.48 -0.63
N TRP A 109 21.72 -7.90 0.32
CA TRP A 109 20.31 -8.22 0.52
C TRP A 109 19.48 -7.89 -0.73
N LEU A 110 19.73 -6.74 -1.38
CA LEU A 110 19.06 -6.38 -2.64
C LEU A 110 19.37 -7.39 -3.75
N ASP A 111 20.63 -7.81 -3.89
CA ASP A 111 21.02 -8.80 -4.90
C ASP A 111 20.33 -10.14 -4.66
N ASP A 112 20.29 -10.61 -3.42
CA ASP A 112 19.59 -11.83 -3.02
C ASP A 112 18.07 -11.75 -3.30
N GLN A 113 17.42 -10.62 -2.97
CA GLN A 113 16.00 -10.40 -3.23
C GLN A 113 15.66 -10.28 -4.73
N PHE A 114 16.52 -9.63 -5.52
CA PHE A 114 16.35 -9.58 -6.98
C PHE A 114 16.50 -10.95 -7.65
N ALA A 115 17.36 -11.81 -7.10
CA ALA A 115 17.59 -13.16 -7.60
C ALA A 115 16.53 -14.16 -7.10
N MET A 116 15.81 -13.81 -6.03
CA MET A 116 14.83 -14.72 -5.41
C MET A 116 13.67 -15.02 -6.37
N PRO A 117 13.41 -16.30 -6.68
CA PRO A 117 12.27 -16.68 -7.49
C PRO A 117 10.96 -16.38 -6.73
N ARG A 118 9.90 -16.11 -7.46
CA ARG A 118 8.57 -16.01 -6.89
C ARG A 118 8.08 -17.41 -6.53
N PRO A 119 7.75 -17.70 -5.25
CA PRO A 119 7.46 -19.07 -4.83
C PRO A 119 6.11 -19.58 -5.34
N GLN A 120 5.14 -18.69 -5.48
CA GLN A 120 3.79 -19.00 -5.97
C GLN A 120 3.19 -17.77 -6.66
N THR A 121 2.48 -17.97 -7.78
CA THR A 121 1.70 -16.92 -8.42
C THR A 121 0.33 -16.76 -7.73
N PHE A 122 -0.35 -15.65 -7.95
CA PHE A 122 -1.73 -15.47 -7.49
C PHE A 122 -2.65 -16.49 -8.15
N TRP A 123 -2.44 -16.73 -9.45
CA TRP A 123 -3.17 -17.75 -10.21
C TRP A 123 -2.99 -19.13 -9.60
N ASP A 124 -1.77 -19.55 -9.34
CA ASP A 124 -1.46 -20.87 -8.77
C ASP A 124 -2.03 -21.05 -7.37
N TYR A 125 -2.09 -19.96 -6.57
CA TYR A 125 -2.78 -20.00 -5.28
C TYR A 125 -4.26 -20.37 -5.45
N LEU A 126 -4.98 -19.69 -6.36
CA LEU A 126 -6.39 -19.99 -6.60
C LEU A 126 -6.61 -21.42 -7.08
N VAL A 127 -5.79 -21.88 -8.02
CA VAL A 127 -5.87 -23.26 -8.55
C VAL A 127 -5.60 -24.29 -7.45
N SER A 128 -4.52 -24.11 -6.68
CA SER A 128 -4.11 -25.07 -5.65
C SER A 128 -5.08 -25.15 -4.46
N ASN A 129 -5.94 -24.13 -4.28
CA ASN A 129 -6.98 -24.12 -3.26
C ASN A 129 -8.39 -24.40 -3.82
N GLY A 130 -8.51 -24.88 -5.08
CA GLY A 130 -9.76 -25.39 -5.66
C GLY A 130 -10.74 -24.31 -6.15
N TYR A 131 -10.33 -23.04 -6.22
CA TYR A 131 -11.20 -21.95 -6.71
C TYR A 131 -11.46 -22.03 -8.21
N ASN A 132 -10.74 -22.86 -8.96
CA ASN A 132 -10.97 -23.12 -10.38
C ASN A 132 -12.09 -24.14 -10.64
N ALA A 133 -12.71 -24.72 -9.61
CA ALA A 133 -13.87 -25.59 -9.77
C ALA A 133 -15.07 -24.78 -10.31
N ASN A 134 -15.74 -25.32 -11.33
CA ASN A 134 -16.90 -24.67 -11.96
C ASN A 134 -18.15 -24.77 -11.08
N THR A 135 -18.15 -24.00 -10.00
CA THR A 135 -19.28 -23.84 -9.08
C THR A 135 -19.83 -22.40 -9.20
N ASN A 136 -21.10 -22.21 -8.87
CA ASN A 136 -21.69 -20.87 -8.92
C ASN A 136 -20.96 -19.87 -7.99
N GLU A 137 -20.45 -20.33 -6.86
CA GLU A 137 -19.69 -19.53 -5.90
C GLU A 137 -18.36 -19.06 -6.49
N ASN A 138 -17.58 -19.96 -7.11
CA ASN A 138 -16.30 -19.60 -7.73
C ASN A 138 -16.47 -18.75 -8.99
N LEU A 139 -17.51 -19.03 -9.79
CA LEU A 139 -17.81 -18.27 -11.01
C LEU A 139 -18.16 -16.82 -10.70
N ASN A 140 -19.04 -16.59 -9.72
CA ASN A 140 -19.67 -15.29 -9.50
C ASN A 140 -19.23 -14.62 -8.19
N GLY A 141 -18.52 -15.34 -7.31
CA GLY A 141 -18.03 -14.85 -6.03
C GLY A 141 -16.64 -14.23 -6.09
N ASP A 142 -16.17 -13.79 -4.92
CA ASP A 142 -14.81 -13.27 -4.70
C ASP A 142 -14.12 -13.89 -3.49
N GLY A 143 -14.65 -15.00 -2.98
CA GLY A 143 -14.20 -15.64 -1.74
C GLY A 143 -12.73 -16.05 -1.71
N GLY A 144 -12.12 -16.32 -2.87
CA GLY A 144 -10.68 -16.64 -3.00
C GLY A 144 -9.75 -15.43 -3.04
N PHE A 145 -10.28 -14.21 -3.25
CA PHE A 145 -9.47 -13.04 -3.52
C PHE A 145 -8.67 -12.56 -2.30
N ASP A 146 -9.33 -12.30 -1.18
CA ASP A 146 -8.64 -11.81 0.03
C ASP A 146 -7.64 -12.82 0.60
N PRO A 147 -7.97 -14.12 0.74
CA PRO A 147 -6.99 -15.15 1.11
C PRO A 147 -5.76 -15.18 0.20
N MET A 148 -5.96 -15.07 -1.11
CA MET A 148 -4.90 -15.02 -2.11
C MET A 148 -3.96 -13.82 -1.86
N MET A 149 -4.52 -12.62 -1.66
CA MET A 149 -3.74 -11.42 -1.37
C MET A 149 -2.94 -11.54 -0.07
N TRP A 150 -3.60 -11.91 1.02
CA TRP A 150 -2.94 -12.02 2.33
C TRP A 150 -1.88 -13.12 2.36
N SER A 151 -2.08 -14.23 1.64
CA SER A 151 -1.08 -15.30 1.54
C SER A 151 0.24 -14.81 0.94
N GLN A 152 0.20 -13.95 -0.07
CA GLN A 152 1.39 -13.38 -0.69
C GLN A 152 2.03 -12.31 0.20
N LEU A 153 1.25 -11.34 0.67
CA LEU A 153 1.76 -10.21 1.44
C LEU A 153 2.37 -10.63 2.78
N ILE A 154 1.78 -11.64 3.46
CA ILE A 154 2.23 -12.11 4.77
C ILE A 154 3.16 -13.32 4.65
N GLY A 155 2.84 -14.29 3.78
CA GLY A 155 3.49 -15.59 3.76
C GLY A 155 4.72 -15.71 2.87
N SER A 156 4.90 -14.84 1.87
CA SER A 156 5.98 -14.95 0.90
C SER A 156 7.31 -14.38 1.40
N ASP A 157 8.45 -15.03 1.10
CA ASP A 157 9.78 -14.60 1.53
C ASP A 157 10.47 -13.65 0.53
N ASP A 158 9.90 -13.42 -0.66
CA ASP A 158 10.37 -12.44 -1.65
C ASP A 158 9.92 -11.00 -1.27
N LEU A 159 10.39 -10.53 -0.11
CA LEU A 159 9.93 -9.33 0.58
C LEU A 159 9.93 -8.08 -0.31
N LEU A 160 11.01 -7.88 -1.06
CA LEU A 160 11.16 -6.73 -1.96
C LEU A 160 10.15 -6.79 -3.10
N ARG A 161 9.92 -7.97 -3.68
CA ARG A 161 8.91 -8.16 -4.74
C ARG A 161 7.51 -7.84 -4.24
N GLN A 162 7.18 -8.26 -3.03
CA GLN A 162 5.88 -7.94 -2.42
C GLN A 162 5.73 -6.43 -2.25
N ARG A 163 6.76 -5.72 -1.78
CA ARG A 163 6.75 -4.26 -1.63
C ARG A 163 6.58 -3.53 -2.95
N VAL A 164 7.36 -3.91 -3.97
CA VAL A 164 7.30 -3.30 -5.30
C VAL A 164 5.98 -3.62 -5.98
N GLY A 165 5.50 -4.86 -5.90
CA GLY A 165 4.22 -5.28 -6.45
C GLY A 165 3.04 -4.48 -5.88
N LEU A 166 3.00 -4.29 -4.56
CA LEU A 166 1.99 -3.43 -3.91
C LEU A 166 2.11 -1.97 -4.37
N SER A 167 3.34 -1.45 -4.50
CA SER A 167 3.57 -0.09 -5.00
C SER A 167 3.10 0.08 -6.45
N LEU A 168 3.32 -0.93 -7.30
CA LEU A 168 2.80 -0.96 -8.66
C LEU A 168 1.28 -1.05 -8.70
N LEU A 169 0.65 -1.87 -7.85
CA LEU A 169 -0.81 -1.96 -7.74
C LEU A 169 -1.43 -0.62 -7.31
N ASN A 170 -0.74 0.13 -6.45
CA ASN A 170 -1.15 1.47 -6.05
C ASN A 170 -0.98 2.53 -7.16
N MET A 171 -0.24 2.21 -8.23
CA MET A 171 -0.09 3.06 -9.43
C MET A 171 -0.99 2.59 -10.58
N TRP A 172 -0.94 1.31 -10.88
CA TRP A 172 -1.71 0.62 -11.92
C TRP A 172 -2.94 0.03 -11.26
N VAL A 173 -3.95 0.85 -11.02
CA VAL A 173 -5.10 0.47 -10.19
C VAL A 173 -6.09 -0.37 -10.98
N VAL A 174 -6.42 -1.55 -10.45
CA VAL A 174 -7.64 -2.32 -10.75
C VAL A 174 -8.23 -2.78 -9.44
N SER A 175 -9.54 -2.72 -9.31
CA SER A 175 -10.28 -3.18 -8.15
C SER A 175 -11.17 -4.36 -8.51
N ILE A 176 -11.16 -5.42 -7.68
CA ILE A 176 -12.07 -6.56 -7.88
C ILE A 176 -13.53 -6.14 -7.79
N ASP A 177 -13.82 -5.11 -6.99
CA ASP A 177 -15.18 -4.58 -6.82
C ASP A 177 -15.71 -3.87 -8.08
N GLY A 178 -14.82 -3.50 -9.02
CA GLY A 178 -15.14 -2.96 -10.34
C GLY A 178 -15.29 -4.01 -11.44
N LEU A 179 -15.07 -5.30 -11.15
CA LEU A 179 -15.18 -6.39 -12.12
C LEU A 179 -16.53 -7.10 -11.98
N THR A 180 -17.25 -7.22 -13.07
CA THR A 180 -18.62 -7.77 -13.10
C THR A 180 -18.72 -9.13 -13.79
N ASP A 181 -17.72 -9.55 -14.55
CA ASP A 181 -17.72 -10.82 -15.26
C ASP A 181 -17.45 -12.02 -14.33
N GLN A 182 -17.78 -13.20 -14.85
CA GLN A 182 -17.46 -14.46 -14.18
C GLN A 182 -15.95 -14.63 -14.02
N TRP A 183 -15.53 -15.44 -13.05
CA TRP A 183 -14.13 -15.69 -12.73
C TRP A 183 -13.32 -14.44 -12.34
N ARG A 184 -13.97 -13.42 -11.76
CA ARG A 184 -13.32 -12.15 -11.42
C ARG A 184 -12.09 -12.29 -10.50
N CYS A 185 -12.07 -13.32 -9.61
CA CYS A 185 -10.86 -13.64 -8.83
C CYS A 185 -9.68 -13.99 -9.72
N PHE A 186 -9.90 -14.80 -10.76
CA PHE A 186 -8.88 -15.19 -11.72
C PHE A 186 -8.48 -14.03 -12.65
N ALA A 187 -9.41 -13.16 -13.02
CA ALA A 187 -9.09 -11.94 -13.75
C ALA A 187 -8.14 -11.05 -12.94
N MET A 188 -8.43 -10.86 -11.64
CA MET A 188 -7.53 -10.14 -10.73
C MET A 188 -6.20 -10.87 -10.52
N ALA A 189 -6.21 -12.19 -10.34
CA ALA A 189 -4.98 -12.97 -10.19
C ALA A 189 -4.06 -12.81 -11.41
N ALA A 190 -4.59 -12.93 -12.62
CA ALA A 190 -3.84 -12.72 -13.86
C ALA A 190 -3.28 -11.30 -13.96
N TYR A 191 -4.06 -10.29 -13.54
CA TYR A 191 -3.62 -8.90 -13.49
C TYR A 191 -2.49 -8.67 -12.49
N LEU A 192 -2.66 -9.14 -11.27
CA LEU A 192 -1.65 -9.03 -10.21
C LEU A 192 -0.36 -9.77 -10.58
N ASP A 193 -0.47 -10.92 -11.25
CA ASP A 193 0.69 -11.67 -11.72
C ASP A 193 1.51 -10.87 -12.73
N ILE A 194 0.89 -10.05 -13.58
CA ILE A 194 1.62 -9.12 -14.46
C ILE A 194 2.47 -8.16 -13.62
N LEU A 195 1.91 -7.51 -12.61
CA LEU A 195 2.62 -6.52 -11.80
C LEU A 195 3.76 -7.15 -10.98
N TRP A 196 3.48 -8.27 -10.30
CA TRP A 196 4.49 -8.95 -9.47
C TRP A 196 5.61 -9.61 -10.27
N ASN A 197 5.30 -10.19 -11.44
CA ASN A 197 6.31 -10.78 -12.32
C ASN A 197 7.22 -9.70 -12.92
N ASN A 198 6.68 -8.53 -13.23
CA ASN A 198 7.44 -7.41 -13.78
C ASN A 198 7.97 -6.43 -12.71
N ALA A 199 7.88 -6.76 -11.41
CA ALA A 199 8.37 -5.89 -10.34
C ALA A 199 9.86 -5.50 -10.51
N PHE A 200 10.66 -6.36 -11.14
CA PHE A 200 12.07 -6.17 -11.49
C PHE A 200 12.35 -6.30 -12.99
N GLY A 201 11.30 -6.26 -13.81
CA GLY A 201 11.36 -6.32 -15.27
C GLY A 201 11.53 -4.95 -15.92
N ASN A 202 10.90 -4.76 -17.07
CA ASN A 202 10.91 -3.47 -17.78
C ASN A 202 9.53 -2.81 -17.69
N TYR A 203 9.51 -1.49 -17.44
CA TYR A 203 8.24 -0.76 -17.34
C TYR A 203 7.43 -0.79 -18.64
N ARG A 204 8.09 -0.86 -19.80
CA ARG A 204 7.43 -1.00 -21.10
C ARG A 204 6.65 -2.32 -21.22
N ASP A 205 7.16 -3.40 -20.58
CA ASP A 205 6.48 -4.69 -20.58
C ASP A 205 5.23 -4.68 -19.69
N ILE A 206 5.26 -3.92 -18.58
CA ILE A 206 4.06 -3.67 -17.77
C ILE A 206 3.01 -2.97 -18.63
N MET A 207 3.38 -1.89 -19.34
CA MET A 207 2.46 -1.17 -20.23
C MET A 207 1.81 -2.10 -21.27
N GLU A 208 2.60 -2.97 -21.91
CA GLU A 208 2.10 -3.89 -22.93
C GLU A 208 1.13 -4.94 -22.36
N GLN A 209 1.53 -5.61 -21.29
CA GLN A 209 0.76 -6.70 -20.73
C GLN A 209 -0.54 -6.20 -20.08
N VAL A 210 -0.51 -5.06 -19.41
CA VAL A 210 -1.70 -4.43 -18.82
C VAL A 210 -2.68 -3.97 -19.90
N SER A 211 -2.19 -3.44 -21.03
CA SER A 211 -3.00 -2.98 -22.17
C SER A 211 -3.76 -4.10 -22.90
N THR A 212 -3.44 -5.37 -22.64
CA THR A 212 -4.14 -6.52 -23.20
C THR A 212 -4.80 -7.39 -22.15
N ASN A 213 -4.82 -6.94 -20.88
CA ASN A 213 -5.32 -7.72 -19.77
C ASN A 213 -6.85 -7.55 -19.60
N VAL A 214 -7.53 -8.64 -19.31
CA VAL A 214 -8.99 -8.69 -19.15
C VAL A 214 -9.47 -7.80 -18.00
N ALA A 215 -8.85 -7.89 -16.82
CA ALA A 215 -9.30 -7.11 -15.66
C ALA A 215 -9.16 -5.61 -15.89
N MET A 216 -8.03 -5.15 -16.44
CA MET A 216 -7.84 -3.74 -16.79
C MET A 216 -8.85 -3.27 -17.82
N SER A 217 -9.15 -4.09 -18.84
CA SER A 217 -10.06 -3.72 -19.91
C SER A 217 -11.52 -3.60 -19.47
N GLN A 218 -11.91 -4.36 -18.45
CA GLN A 218 -13.22 -4.21 -17.79
C GLN A 218 -13.24 -2.98 -16.87
N PHE A 219 -12.22 -2.84 -16.04
CA PHE A 219 -12.15 -1.76 -15.06
C PHE A 219 -12.11 -0.38 -15.69
N LEU A 220 -11.39 -0.22 -16.82
CA LEU A 220 -11.31 1.03 -17.59
C LEU A 220 -12.05 0.98 -18.93
N THR A 221 -13.03 0.09 -19.06
CA THR A 221 -14.12 0.05 -20.04
C THR A 221 -13.74 0.00 -21.52
N PHE A 222 -12.47 -0.29 -21.88
CA PHE A 222 -12.09 -0.35 -23.29
C PHE A 222 -12.40 -1.69 -23.98
N MET A 223 -12.68 -2.75 -23.22
CA MET A 223 -13.17 -4.00 -23.82
C MET A 223 -14.56 -3.77 -24.43
N GLY A 224 -14.70 -4.10 -25.72
CA GLY A 224 -15.93 -3.85 -26.47
C GLY A 224 -16.07 -2.43 -27.01
N SER A 225 -15.13 -1.51 -26.74
CA SER A 225 -15.07 -0.19 -27.41
C SER A 225 -14.92 -0.36 -28.92
N ARG A 226 -15.63 0.45 -29.70
CA ARG A 226 -15.67 0.36 -31.16
C ARG A 226 -15.25 1.66 -31.82
N LYS A 227 -14.76 1.55 -33.06
CA LYS A 227 -14.52 2.71 -33.92
C LYS A 227 -15.74 3.59 -34.02
N ALA A 228 -15.55 4.88 -34.27
CA ALA A 228 -16.61 5.85 -34.44
C ALA A 228 -17.63 5.40 -35.51
N ASN A 229 -18.90 5.63 -35.24
CA ASN A 229 -19.98 5.37 -36.19
C ASN A 229 -20.73 6.67 -36.49
N PRO A 230 -20.53 7.28 -37.68
CA PRO A 230 -21.18 8.56 -38.04
C PRO A 230 -22.72 8.48 -38.10
N THR A 231 -23.26 7.27 -38.34
CA THR A 231 -24.74 7.08 -38.44
C THR A 231 -25.40 7.11 -37.06
N THR A 232 -24.75 6.54 -36.03
CA THR A 232 -25.31 6.50 -34.67
C THR A 232 -24.73 7.60 -33.77
N GLY A 233 -23.68 8.29 -34.19
CA GLY A 233 -22.97 9.28 -33.40
C GLY A 233 -22.10 8.68 -32.29
N SER A 234 -21.94 7.36 -32.23
CA SER A 234 -21.07 6.73 -31.21
C SER A 234 -19.59 7.02 -31.49
N ILE A 235 -18.84 7.27 -30.42
CA ILE A 235 -17.39 7.53 -30.42
C ILE A 235 -16.66 6.46 -29.59
N PRO A 236 -15.34 6.24 -29.79
CA PRO A 236 -14.53 5.38 -28.95
C PRO A 236 -14.58 5.76 -27.48
N ASP A 237 -14.52 4.77 -26.59
CA ASP A 237 -14.39 5.02 -25.14
C ASP A 237 -13.02 5.63 -24.81
N GLU A 238 -13.01 6.76 -24.10
CA GLU A 238 -11.80 7.54 -23.79
C GLU A 238 -11.16 7.15 -22.45
N ASN A 239 -11.84 6.35 -21.62
CA ASN A 239 -11.45 6.15 -20.23
C ASN A 239 -10.01 5.59 -20.11
N TYR A 240 -9.75 4.44 -20.71
CA TYR A 240 -8.41 3.84 -20.68
C TYR A 240 -7.35 4.74 -21.32
N ALA A 241 -7.65 5.36 -22.46
CA ALA A 241 -6.72 6.26 -23.13
C ALA A 241 -6.31 7.44 -22.25
N ARG A 242 -7.26 8.03 -21.53
CA ARG A 242 -7.04 9.11 -20.57
C ARG A 242 -6.17 8.64 -19.40
N GLU A 243 -6.55 7.53 -18.76
CA GLU A 243 -5.86 7.07 -17.56
C GLU A 243 -4.47 6.52 -17.86
N LEU A 244 -4.27 5.91 -19.04
CA LEU A 244 -2.93 5.50 -19.48
C LEU A 244 -1.97 6.68 -19.55
N MET A 245 -2.41 7.83 -20.06
CA MET A 245 -1.61 9.06 -20.09
C MET A 245 -1.53 9.70 -18.69
N GLN A 246 -2.66 9.87 -18.02
CA GLN A 246 -2.78 10.67 -16.81
C GLN A 246 -2.20 10.00 -15.57
N LEU A 247 -2.58 8.73 -15.30
CA LEU A 247 -2.26 8.05 -14.06
C LEU A 247 -1.09 7.08 -14.20
N PHE A 248 -0.90 6.49 -15.39
CA PHE A 248 0.04 5.38 -15.54
C PHE A 248 1.36 5.78 -16.21
N THR A 249 1.42 6.89 -16.96
CA THR A 249 2.63 7.20 -17.74
C THR A 249 3.17 8.63 -17.60
N ILE A 250 2.47 9.65 -18.08
CA ILE A 250 3.07 10.97 -18.27
C ILE A 250 2.52 12.09 -17.37
N GLY A 251 1.40 11.83 -16.68
CA GLY A 251 0.77 12.78 -15.79
C GLY A 251 0.06 13.95 -16.48
N LEU A 252 -0.52 14.85 -15.67
CA LEU A 252 -1.31 16.00 -16.16
C LEU A 252 -0.44 17.16 -16.68
N VAL A 253 0.77 17.30 -16.17
CA VAL A 253 1.66 18.41 -16.50
C VAL A 253 3.04 17.91 -16.93
N LYS A 254 3.67 18.61 -17.85
CA LYS A 254 5.04 18.29 -18.28
C LYS A 254 6.01 18.44 -17.12
N LEU A 255 6.92 17.46 -16.99
CA LEU A 255 7.89 17.41 -15.91
C LEU A 255 9.32 17.57 -16.45
N ASN A 256 10.12 18.31 -15.69
CA ASN A 256 11.58 18.28 -15.77
C ASN A 256 12.10 16.91 -15.27
N PRO A 257 13.35 16.53 -15.59
CA PRO A 257 13.93 15.27 -15.12
C PRO A 257 13.97 15.10 -13.60
N ASP A 258 13.92 16.18 -12.83
CA ASP A 258 13.87 16.23 -11.37
C ASP A 258 12.43 16.16 -10.80
N GLY A 259 11.43 15.95 -11.66
CA GLY A 259 10.01 15.83 -11.25
C GLY A 259 9.35 17.16 -10.92
N THR A 260 10.01 18.31 -11.16
CA THR A 260 9.37 19.63 -11.05
C THR A 260 8.56 19.94 -12.31
N PRO A 261 7.44 20.67 -12.21
CA PRO A 261 6.66 21.05 -13.40
C PRO A 261 7.44 21.95 -14.35
N VAL A 262 7.31 21.72 -15.65
CA VAL A 262 7.71 22.69 -16.67
C VAL A 262 6.66 23.79 -16.72
N THR A 263 7.09 25.05 -16.64
CA THR A 263 6.19 26.22 -16.60
C THR A 263 6.37 27.14 -17.77
N SER A 264 5.30 27.86 -18.15
CA SER A 264 5.31 28.98 -19.08
C SER A 264 4.49 30.11 -18.47
N GLY A 265 5.09 31.29 -18.34
CA GLY A 265 4.46 32.43 -17.67
C GLY A 265 4.05 32.14 -16.21
N GLY A 266 4.78 31.23 -15.51
CA GLY A 266 4.51 30.83 -14.14
C GLY A 266 3.46 29.72 -13.99
N ASN A 267 2.81 29.28 -15.07
CA ASN A 267 1.80 28.22 -15.03
C ASN A 267 2.38 26.89 -15.54
N PRO A 268 2.07 25.75 -14.92
CA PRO A 268 2.44 24.44 -15.43
C PRO A 268 1.86 24.19 -16.83
N ILE A 269 2.69 23.60 -17.70
CA ILE A 269 2.27 23.25 -19.07
C ILE A 269 1.57 21.90 -19.05
N PRO A 270 0.32 21.78 -19.58
CA PRO A 270 -0.36 20.50 -19.71
C PRO A 270 0.45 19.51 -20.56
N THR A 271 0.40 18.23 -20.20
CA THR A 271 1.09 17.17 -20.93
C THR A 271 0.37 16.84 -22.23
N TYR A 272 -0.95 16.83 -22.22
CA TYR A 272 -1.83 16.44 -23.33
C TYR A 272 -3.07 17.35 -23.38
N SER A 273 -3.72 17.36 -24.52
CA SER A 273 -5.01 18.03 -24.77
C SER A 273 -6.17 17.02 -24.79
N GLN A 274 -7.41 17.52 -24.85
CA GLN A 274 -8.59 16.67 -25.05
C GLN A 274 -8.54 15.95 -26.41
N GLU A 275 -8.02 16.61 -27.45
CA GLU A 275 -7.84 15.99 -28.77
C GLU A 275 -6.86 14.80 -28.70
N ASP A 276 -5.76 14.92 -27.95
CA ASP A 276 -4.83 13.80 -27.74
C ASP A 276 -5.55 12.60 -27.09
N VAL A 277 -6.47 12.83 -26.15
CA VAL A 277 -7.27 11.76 -25.53
C VAL A 277 -8.18 11.09 -26.56
N SER A 278 -8.92 11.89 -27.33
CA SER A 278 -9.85 11.36 -28.34
C SER A 278 -9.14 10.59 -29.45
N GLN A 279 -7.98 11.07 -29.90
CA GLN A 279 -7.15 10.35 -30.86
C GLN A 279 -6.55 9.07 -30.28
N HIS A 280 -6.04 9.13 -29.03
CA HIS A 280 -5.50 7.95 -28.35
C HIS A 280 -6.56 6.88 -28.10
N ALA A 281 -7.80 7.27 -27.82
CA ALA A 281 -8.92 6.33 -27.60
C ALA A 281 -9.17 5.43 -28.84
N ARG A 282 -8.89 5.90 -30.05
CA ARG A 282 -9.03 5.14 -31.29
C ARG A 282 -8.12 3.91 -31.34
N VAL A 283 -6.96 3.95 -30.67
CA VAL A 283 -6.03 2.82 -30.54
C VAL A 283 -6.67 1.65 -29.80
N TRP A 284 -7.55 1.92 -28.83
CA TRP A 284 -8.12 0.93 -27.91
C TRP A 284 -9.47 0.39 -28.35
N THR A 285 -9.83 0.56 -29.62
CA THR A 285 -11.06 0.02 -30.21
C THR A 285 -10.89 -1.42 -30.65
N GLY A 286 -11.95 -2.22 -30.61
CA GLY A 286 -12.01 -3.57 -31.13
C GLY A 286 -11.42 -4.64 -30.21
N TYR A 287 -11.02 -4.33 -28.99
CA TYR A 287 -10.49 -5.30 -28.03
C TYR A 287 -11.61 -6.15 -27.43
N GLU A 288 -11.49 -7.47 -27.56
CA GLU A 288 -12.42 -8.46 -27.04
C GLU A 288 -11.66 -9.70 -26.55
N TYR A 289 -12.35 -10.60 -25.84
CA TYR A 289 -11.77 -11.88 -25.46
C TYR A 289 -11.17 -12.61 -26.67
N SER A 290 -9.93 -13.06 -26.55
CA SER A 290 -9.30 -13.92 -27.58
C SER A 290 -9.91 -15.32 -27.58
N VAL A 291 -10.17 -15.85 -26.39
CA VAL A 291 -10.88 -17.11 -26.13
C VAL A 291 -12.09 -16.79 -25.26
N TYR A 292 -13.25 -17.31 -25.63
CA TYR A 292 -14.48 -17.14 -24.86
C TYR A 292 -14.98 -18.52 -24.43
N ASP A 293 -14.47 -19.00 -23.31
CA ASP A 293 -14.90 -20.24 -22.66
C ASP A 293 -15.09 -19.99 -21.16
N LYS A 294 -16.35 -19.97 -20.75
CA LYS A 294 -16.74 -19.72 -19.34
C LYS A 294 -16.66 -20.99 -18.48
N SER A 295 -16.36 -22.14 -19.04
CA SER A 295 -16.27 -23.40 -18.30
C SER A 295 -15.02 -23.47 -17.41
N THR A 296 -13.97 -22.73 -17.78
CA THR A 296 -12.72 -22.61 -17.04
C THR A 296 -12.30 -21.14 -16.87
N PRO A 297 -11.46 -20.81 -15.89
CA PRO A 297 -10.96 -19.45 -15.72
C PRO A 297 -9.92 -19.03 -16.78
N ASP A 298 -9.42 -19.93 -17.63
CA ASP A 298 -8.26 -19.68 -18.50
C ASP A 298 -8.43 -18.50 -19.46
N MET A 299 -9.68 -18.18 -19.83
CA MET A 299 -9.98 -16.98 -20.62
C MET A 299 -9.52 -15.68 -19.95
N MET A 300 -9.39 -15.65 -18.61
CA MET A 300 -9.04 -14.44 -17.84
C MET A 300 -7.55 -14.09 -17.90
N ARG A 301 -6.68 -15.04 -18.21
CA ARG A 301 -5.24 -14.79 -18.40
C ARG A 301 -4.81 -14.71 -19.87
N ALA A 302 -5.70 -15.06 -20.79
CA ALA A 302 -5.43 -14.93 -22.21
C ALA A 302 -5.42 -13.44 -22.60
N PRO A 303 -4.38 -12.94 -23.31
CA PRO A 303 -4.39 -11.57 -23.80
C PRO A 303 -5.58 -11.30 -24.72
N LEU A 304 -6.17 -10.12 -24.62
CA LEU A 304 -7.27 -9.68 -25.49
C LEU A 304 -6.82 -9.71 -26.97
N ALA A 305 -7.75 -10.03 -27.86
CA ALA A 305 -7.59 -9.97 -29.30
C ALA A 305 -8.30 -8.74 -29.88
N VAL A 306 -7.78 -8.20 -30.98
CA VAL A 306 -8.42 -7.08 -31.70
C VAL A 306 -9.30 -7.62 -32.81
N ARG A 307 -10.59 -7.25 -32.83
CA ARG A 307 -11.56 -7.54 -33.89
C ARG A 307 -11.48 -6.46 -34.97
N THR A 308 -10.99 -6.79 -36.13
CA THR A 308 -10.74 -5.87 -37.25
C THR A 308 -11.98 -5.08 -37.70
N TYR A 309 -13.17 -5.70 -37.60
CA TYR A 309 -14.44 -5.04 -38.02
C TYR A 309 -14.85 -3.88 -37.10
N SER A 310 -14.41 -3.90 -35.83
CA SER A 310 -14.72 -2.87 -34.83
C SER A 310 -13.51 -1.98 -34.49
N HIS A 311 -12.33 -2.32 -34.96
CA HIS A 311 -11.11 -1.52 -34.77
C HIS A 311 -11.02 -0.33 -35.73
N GLU A 312 -10.53 0.80 -35.22
CA GLU A 312 -10.21 1.98 -36.02
C GLU A 312 -8.95 1.75 -36.85
N THR A 313 -9.02 2.05 -38.14
CA THR A 313 -7.90 1.83 -39.08
C THR A 313 -7.48 3.12 -39.80
N GLY A 314 -8.13 4.25 -39.52
CA GLY A 314 -7.72 5.55 -40.02
C GLY A 314 -6.41 6.05 -39.40
N PRO A 315 -5.78 7.09 -39.93
CA PRO A 315 -4.56 7.64 -39.33
C PRO A 315 -4.88 8.22 -37.95
N ILE A 316 -3.95 8.05 -36.99
CA ILE A 316 -4.10 8.53 -35.61
C ILE A 316 -2.90 9.42 -35.30
N GLN A 317 -3.14 10.59 -34.69
CA GLN A 317 -2.08 11.50 -34.23
C GLN A 317 -2.40 12.03 -32.84
N PHE A 318 -1.48 11.83 -31.91
CA PHE A 318 -1.55 12.39 -30.54
C PHE A 318 -0.15 12.53 -29.96
N LEU A 319 0.11 13.55 -29.15
CA LEU A 319 1.40 13.80 -28.50
C LEU A 319 2.62 13.77 -29.45
N GLY A 320 2.44 14.10 -30.72
CA GLY A 320 3.49 13.96 -31.76
C GLY A 320 3.73 12.53 -32.24
N ILE A 321 2.98 11.55 -31.74
CA ILE A 321 3.00 10.16 -32.21
C ILE A 321 2.10 10.06 -33.43
N SER A 322 2.61 9.51 -34.54
CA SER A 322 1.87 9.31 -35.80
C SER A 322 1.73 7.83 -36.09
N ILE A 323 0.50 7.35 -36.17
CA ILE A 323 0.15 5.97 -36.55
C ILE A 323 -0.47 6.04 -37.94
N PRO A 324 0.12 5.40 -38.98
CA PRO A 324 -0.38 5.49 -40.35
C PRO A 324 -1.73 4.78 -40.52
N ALA A 325 -2.48 5.14 -41.57
CA ALA A 325 -3.72 4.41 -41.91
C ALA A 325 -3.44 2.94 -42.27
N ASN A 326 -4.48 2.10 -42.15
CA ASN A 326 -4.46 0.66 -42.43
C ASN A 326 -3.53 -0.17 -41.52
N HIS A 327 -3.27 0.33 -40.31
CA HIS A 327 -2.61 -0.44 -39.27
C HIS A 327 -3.53 -1.54 -38.72
N ASP A 328 -2.93 -2.60 -38.19
CA ASP A 328 -3.63 -3.53 -37.30
C ASP A 328 -3.57 -3.04 -35.85
N GLY A 329 -4.43 -3.60 -34.99
CA GLY A 329 -4.52 -3.15 -33.60
C GLY A 329 -3.26 -3.42 -32.76
N ALA A 330 -2.48 -4.44 -33.08
CA ALA A 330 -1.21 -4.72 -32.40
C ALA A 330 -0.13 -3.70 -32.78
N ALA A 331 -0.05 -3.33 -34.07
CA ALA A 331 0.84 -2.29 -34.55
C ALA A 331 0.48 -0.93 -33.98
N ALA A 332 -0.82 -0.57 -33.96
CA ALA A 332 -1.28 0.69 -33.35
C ALA A 332 -0.92 0.76 -31.86
N ARG A 333 -1.21 -0.30 -31.10
CA ARG A 333 -0.85 -0.40 -29.68
C ARG A 333 0.65 -0.25 -29.47
N LYS A 334 1.46 -0.99 -30.24
CA LYS A 334 2.92 -0.91 -30.13
C LYS A 334 3.43 0.52 -30.34
N MET A 335 2.99 1.20 -31.40
CA MET A 335 3.41 2.57 -31.71
C MET A 335 2.96 3.55 -30.63
N ALA A 336 1.73 3.43 -30.13
CA ALA A 336 1.21 4.26 -29.06
C ALA A 336 2.02 4.09 -27.75
N LEU A 337 2.24 2.84 -27.32
CA LEU A 337 2.98 2.55 -26.11
C LEU A 337 4.47 2.92 -26.21
N ASP A 338 5.10 2.70 -27.35
CA ASP A 338 6.50 3.09 -27.58
C ASP A 338 6.65 4.63 -27.53
N GLY A 339 5.69 5.36 -28.10
CA GLY A 339 5.68 6.82 -28.04
C GLY A 339 5.49 7.35 -26.61
N LEU A 340 4.54 6.80 -25.86
CA LEU A 340 4.36 7.13 -24.44
C LEU A 340 5.59 6.75 -23.61
N PHE A 341 6.19 5.59 -23.86
CA PHE A 341 7.39 5.14 -23.17
C PHE A 341 8.60 6.05 -23.46
N ALA A 342 8.69 6.61 -24.66
CA ALA A 342 9.75 7.56 -25.04
C ALA A 342 9.51 8.97 -24.48
N HIS A 343 8.31 9.30 -24.01
CA HIS A 343 7.95 10.64 -23.56
C HIS A 343 8.83 11.11 -22.39
N ALA A 344 9.24 12.39 -22.43
CA ALA A 344 10.19 12.95 -21.46
C ALA A 344 9.67 12.97 -20.01
N SER A 345 8.36 13.15 -19.82
CA SER A 345 7.76 13.20 -18.48
C SER A 345 7.57 11.82 -17.85
N LEU A 346 7.66 10.71 -18.61
CA LEU A 346 7.40 9.36 -18.05
C LEU A 346 8.41 8.97 -16.96
N PRO A 347 9.74 9.08 -17.15
CA PRO A 347 10.69 8.69 -16.12
C PRO A 347 10.50 9.46 -14.81
N PRO A 348 10.47 10.81 -14.76
CA PRO A 348 10.30 11.53 -13.52
C PRO A 348 8.93 11.28 -12.87
N PHE A 349 7.86 11.09 -13.66
CA PHE A 349 6.53 10.77 -13.15
C PHE A 349 6.51 9.42 -12.40
N VAL A 350 7.03 8.37 -13.03
CA VAL A 350 7.07 7.02 -12.43
C VAL A 350 8.01 6.98 -11.23
N CYS A 351 9.21 7.54 -11.36
CA CYS A 351 10.21 7.53 -10.30
C CYS A 351 9.72 8.27 -9.05
N LYS A 352 9.16 9.48 -9.20
CA LYS A 352 8.60 10.23 -8.08
C LYS A 352 7.50 9.45 -7.35
N GLN A 353 6.58 8.83 -8.09
CA GLN A 353 5.51 8.03 -7.49
C GLN A 353 6.02 6.80 -6.74
N LEU A 354 7.04 6.11 -7.25
CA LEU A 354 7.65 4.96 -6.56
C LEU A 354 8.37 5.41 -5.28
N ILE A 355 9.11 6.53 -5.31
CA ILE A 355 9.73 7.07 -4.10
C ILE A 355 8.66 7.40 -3.06
N GLN A 356 7.57 8.06 -3.46
CA GLN A 356 6.46 8.42 -2.57
C GLN A 356 5.80 7.19 -1.91
N ARG A 357 5.70 6.07 -2.62
CA ARG A 357 5.11 4.84 -2.07
C ARG A 357 6.07 4.06 -1.19
N MET A 358 7.37 4.12 -1.45
CA MET A 358 8.35 3.30 -0.76
C MET A 358 9.09 4.02 0.37
N VAL A 359 9.46 5.29 0.19
CA VAL A 359 10.42 5.99 1.05
C VAL A 359 9.82 7.20 1.75
N THR A 360 9.47 8.27 1.02
CA THR A 360 9.02 9.55 1.59
C THR A 360 7.96 10.21 0.70
N SER A 361 6.97 10.86 1.30
CA SER A 361 5.92 11.58 0.57
C SER A 361 6.46 12.78 -0.22
N ASN A 362 7.55 13.39 0.22
CA ASN A 362 8.11 14.62 -0.35
C ASN A 362 9.60 14.45 -0.68
N PRO A 363 9.95 13.67 -1.74
CA PRO A 363 11.34 13.54 -2.17
C PRO A 363 11.85 14.88 -2.71
N SER A 364 13.14 15.17 -2.48
CA SER A 364 13.78 16.33 -3.12
C SER A 364 13.81 16.20 -4.65
N PRO A 365 13.84 17.31 -5.39
CA PRO A 365 14.05 17.28 -6.84
C PRO A 365 15.34 16.54 -7.22
N GLU A 366 16.40 16.70 -6.44
CA GLU A 366 17.69 16.05 -6.66
C GLU A 366 17.57 14.52 -6.54
N TYR A 367 16.84 14.01 -5.55
CA TYR A 367 16.57 12.58 -5.40
C TYR A 367 15.80 12.04 -6.59
N VAL A 368 14.68 12.69 -6.95
CA VAL A 368 13.90 12.30 -8.14
C VAL A 368 14.78 12.30 -9.39
N GLY A 369 15.62 13.34 -9.57
CA GLY A 369 16.53 13.45 -10.71
C GLY A 369 17.55 12.32 -10.80
N ARG A 370 18.12 11.87 -9.67
CA ARG A 370 19.06 10.73 -9.65
C ARG A 370 18.37 9.43 -10.04
N VAL A 371 17.18 9.16 -9.50
CA VAL A 371 16.41 7.96 -9.85
C VAL A 371 15.92 7.99 -11.30
N THR A 372 15.51 9.17 -11.79
CA THR A 372 15.11 9.37 -13.19
C THR A 372 16.24 9.01 -14.16
N LYS A 373 17.50 9.32 -13.84
CA LYS A 373 18.66 8.91 -14.66
C LYS A 373 18.75 7.40 -14.78
N SER A 374 18.53 6.66 -13.68
CA SER A 374 18.54 5.20 -13.68
C SER A 374 17.38 4.59 -14.47
N PHE A 375 16.23 5.28 -14.56
CA PHE A 375 15.14 4.88 -15.44
C PHE A 375 15.47 5.10 -16.92
N ILE A 376 16.11 6.22 -17.24
CA ILE A 376 16.48 6.56 -18.63
C ILE A 376 17.54 5.61 -19.15
N ASP A 377 18.53 5.27 -18.31
CA ASP A 377 19.63 4.35 -18.63
C ASP A 377 20.09 3.65 -17.34
N ASN A 378 20.01 2.34 -17.33
CA ASN A 378 20.46 1.50 -16.21
C ASN A 378 22.00 1.33 -16.13
N GLY A 379 22.76 2.06 -16.95
CA GLY A 379 24.23 1.92 -17.09
C GLY A 379 24.64 0.94 -18.20
N SER A 380 23.68 0.35 -18.91
CA SER A 380 23.89 -0.58 -20.04
C SER A 380 23.06 -0.21 -21.27
N GLY A 381 22.53 1.03 -21.32
CA GLY A 381 21.70 1.53 -22.42
C GLY A 381 20.23 1.06 -22.38
N ILE A 382 19.76 0.46 -21.27
CA ILE A 382 18.38 -0.03 -21.15
C ILE A 382 17.54 0.99 -20.39
N ARG A 383 16.49 1.50 -21.06
CA ARG A 383 15.46 2.38 -20.47
C ARG A 383 14.38 1.54 -19.79
N GLY A 384 13.89 2.01 -18.64
CA GLY A 384 12.75 1.42 -17.92
C GLY A 384 13.07 0.15 -17.15
N ASP A 385 14.35 -0.15 -16.88
CA ASP A 385 14.79 -1.25 -16.04
C ASP A 385 14.37 -1.01 -14.58
N MET A 386 13.30 -1.69 -14.15
CA MET A 386 12.74 -1.54 -12.82
C MET A 386 13.70 -2.01 -11.73
N LYS A 387 14.54 -3.00 -12.00
CA LYS A 387 15.57 -3.45 -11.06
C LYS A 387 16.56 -2.32 -10.74
N ALA A 388 17.04 -1.61 -11.76
CA ALA A 388 17.93 -0.46 -11.60
C ALA A 388 17.23 0.71 -10.87
N VAL A 389 15.96 0.99 -11.22
CA VAL A 389 15.16 2.03 -10.58
C VAL A 389 14.95 1.75 -9.09
N ILE A 390 14.53 0.54 -8.73
CA ILE A 390 14.30 0.16 -7.33
C ILE A 390 15.60 0.19 -6.52
N ARG A 391 16.71 -0.27 -7.09
CA ARG A 391 18.02 -0.14 -6.46
C ARG A 391 18.36 1.34 -6.21
N ALA A 392 18.22 2.19 -7.22
CA ALA A 392 18.50 3.62 -7.10
C ALA A 392 17.64 4.29 -6.02
N ILE A 393 16.34 3.95 -5.94
CA ILE A 393 15.45 4.45 -4.88
C ILE A 393 15.98 4.05 -3.49
N LEU A 394 16.26 2.78 -3.27
CA LEU A 394 16.53 2.25 -1.94
C LEU A 394 17.96 2.51 -1.44
N THR A 395 18.90 2.84 -2.35
CA THR A 395 20.30 3.13 -2.00
C THR A 395 20.67 4.60 -2.14
N ASP A 396 19.71 5.45 -2.49
CA ASP A 396 19.95 6.89 -2.62
C ASP A 396 20.45 7.49 -1.30
N ALA A 397 21.35 8.47 -1.39
CA ALA A 397 21.91 9.13 -0.23
C ALA A 397 20.82 9.75 0.66
N GLU A 398 19.79 10.38 0.07
CA GLU A 398 18.68 10.98 0.83
C GLU A 398 17.87 9.92 1.58
N ALA A 399 17.63 8.75 0.99
CA ALA A 399 16.92 7.65 1.63
C ALA A 399 17.74 7.00 2.76
N ARG A 400 19.09 7.08 2.72
CA ARG A 400 20.01 6.45 3.69
C ARG A 400 20.56 7.42 4.72
N ASP A 401 20.36 8.73 4.56
CA ASP A 401 20.82 9.75 5.50
C ASP A 401 20.09 9.62 6.84
N ASP A 402 20.83 9.30 7.89
CA ASP A 402 20.28 9.12 9.24
C ASP A 402 19.75 10.45 9.82
N SER A 403 20.24 11.61 9.36
CA SER A 403 19.74 12.92 9.80
C SER A 403 18.27 13.16 9.36
N GLN A 404 17.80 12.47 8.34
CA GLN A 404 16.39 12.53 7.90
C GLN A 404 15.41 11.97 8.94
N THR A 405 15.89 11.13 9.87
CA THR A 405 15.00 10.61 10.95
C THR A 405 14.49 11.72 11.87
N ASP A 406 15.22 12.83 11.98
CA ASP A 406 14.85 13.98 12.78
C ASP A 406 14.14 15.08 11.96
N SER A 407 14.10 14.93 10.63
CA SER A 407 13.45 15.91 9.74
C SER A 407 11.93 15.86 9.89
N ALA A 408 11.31 17.03 10.06
CA ALA A 408 9.84 17.16 10.11
C ALA A 408 9.18 16.94 8.74
N ASP A 409 9.93 17.05 7.66
CA ASP A 409 9.41 17.08 6.29
C ASP A 409 9.73 15.79 5.52
N PHE A 410 10.56 14.89 6.09
CA PHE A 410 10.89 13.58 5.52
C PHE A 410 10.05 12.46 6.11
N GLY A 411 9.74 11.48 5.27
CA GLY A 411 8.96 10.29 5.65
C GLY A 411 7.56 10.29 5.06
N LYS A 412 6.78 9.30 5.49
CA LYS A 412 5.39 9.12 5.05
C LYS A 412 4.57 8.44 6.15
N LEU A 413 3.26 8.67 6.16
CA LEU A 413 2.37 7.89 7.00
C LEU A 413 2.34 6.44 6.47
N ARG A 414 2.52 5.45 7.35
CA ARG A 414 2.45 4.03 6.93
C ARG A 414 1.03 3.69 6.52
N GLU A 415 0.88 3.09 5.35
CA GLU A 415 -0.40 2.54 4.91
C GLU A 415 -0.92 1.51 5.93
N PRO A 416 -2.22 1.50 6.25
CA PRO A 416 -2.80 0.54 7.18
C PRO A 416 -2.51 -0.92 6.83
N ILE A 417 -2.51 -1.28 5.54
CA ILE A 417 -2.09 -2.61 5.05
C ILE A 417 -0.67 -2.94 5.50
N ILE A 418 0.26 -1.99 5.36
CA ILE A 418 1.67 -2.18 5.75
C ILE A 418 1.79 -2.38 7.26
N ARG A 419 1.01 -1.65 8.08
CA ARG A 419 1.01 -1.81 9.54
C ARG A 419 0.57 -3.22 9.94
N LEU A 420 -0.50 -3.75 9.32
CA LEU A 420 -0.98 -5.11 9.56
C LEU A 420 0.06 -6.15 9.15
N VAL A 421 0.63 -6.04 7.94
CA VAL A 421 1.60 -7.01 7.43
C VAL A 421 2.90 -6.96 8.24
N GLN A 422 3.37 -5.77 8.67
CA GLN A 422 4.52 -5.64 9.55
C GLN A 422 4.30 -6.40 10.87
N TRP A 423 3.14 -6.21 11.52
CA TRP A 423 2.78 -6.98 12.71
C TRP A 423 2.75 -8.49 12.42
N ALA A 424 2.05 -8.90 11.36
CA ALA A 424 1.89 -10.32 11.05
C ALA A 424 3.24 -11.01 10.80
N ARG A 425 4.17 -10.36 10.11
CA ARG A 425 5.51 -10.90 9.85
C ARG A 425 6.40 -10.87 11.09
N ALA A 426 6.42 -9.76 11.84
CA ALA A 426 7.22 -9.62 13.06
C ALA A 426 6.88 -10.70 14.09
N PHE A 427 5.59 -11.05 14.20
CA PHE A 427 5.10 -12.07 15.14
C PHE A 427 4.78 -13.40 14.46
N ARG A 428 5.38 -13.67 13.30
CA ARG A 428 5.37 -14.97 12.61
C ARG A 428 3.97 -15.56 12.43
N VAL A 429 2.98 -14.73 12.11
CA VAL A 429 1.62 -15.21 11.83
C VAL A 429 1.66 -16.28 10.75
N LYS A 430 1.02 -17.41 11.01
CA LYS A 430 0.90 -18.54 10.08
C LYS A 430 -0.56 -18.92 9.92
N SER A 431 -0.93 -19.31 8.71
CA SER A 431 -2.24 -19.89 8.39
C SER A 431 -2.03 -21.36 7.96
N PRO A 432 -2.13 -22.33 8.91
CA PRO A 432 -1.82 -23.74 8.64
C PRO A 432 -2.64 -24.35 7.49
N ASN A 433 -3.92 -23.99 7.39
CA ASN A 433 -4.81 -24.45 6.33
C ASN A 433 -4.82 -23.51 5.11
N LYS A 434 -3.94 -22.49 5.08
CA LYS A 434 -3.81 -21.50 3.99
C LYS A 434 -5.08 -20.69 3.70
N THR A 435 -5.97 -20.54 4.68
CA THR A 435 -7.22 -19.78 4.49
C THR A 435 -7.04 -18.27 4.66
N TRP A 436 -5.99 -17.82 5.35
CA TRP A 436 -5.64 -16.42 5.59
C TRP A 436 -6.86 -15.53 5.86
N PRO A 437 -7.60 -15.76 6.94
CA PRO A 437 -8.96 -15.25 7.13
C PRO A 437 -9.02 -13.80 7.63
N PHE A 438 -8.16 -12.92 7.12
CA PHE A 438 -8.23 -11.48 7.37
C PHE A 438 -9.40 -10.83 6.62
N GLY A 439 -9.76 -11.38 5.45
CA GLY A 439 -10.86 -10.89 4.61
C GLY A 439 -10.64 -9.47 4.07
N ASN A 440 -11.75 -8.84 3.67
CA ASN A 440 -11.78 -7.45 3.23
C ASN A 440 -11.59 -6.51 4.43
N THR A 441 -10.53 -5.69 4.41
CA THR A 441 -10.16 -4.76 5.49
C THR A 441 -10.56 -3.31 5.23
N SER A 442 -11.35 -3.05 4.18
CA SER A 442 -11.75 -1.69 3.78
C SER A 442 -12.72 -0.95 4.71
N PRO A 443 -13.57 -1.59 5.54
CA PRO A 443 -14.45 -0.84 6.44
C PRO A 443 -13.66 0.03 7.42
N SER A 444 -13.93 1.36 7.42
CA SER A 444 -13.17 2.33 8.21
C SER A 444 -13.51 2.33 9.69
N SER A 445 -14.75 1.99 10.07
CA SER A 445 -15.23 2.10 11.46
C SER A 445 -14.76 0.97 12.39
N TYR A 446 -14.33 -0.18 11.81
CA TYR A 446 -13.95 -1.36 12.60
C TYR A 446 -12.82 -2.19 11.97
N ARG A 447 -12.21 -1.71 10.87
CA ARG A 447 -11.05 -2.32 10.21
C ARG A 447 -10.02 -1.25 9.82
N LEU A 448 -9.33 -1.42 8.70
CA LEU A 448 -8.17 -0.62 8.30
C LEU A 448 -8.50 0.61 7.45
N ALA A 449 -9.71 0.78 6.93
CA ALA A 449 -10.08 1.75 5.89
C ALA A 449 -9.32 1.55 4.56
N GLU A 450 -8.68 0.41 4.40
CA GLU A 450 -7.89 0.04 3.23
C GLU A 450 -7.87 -1.47 3.07
N SER A 451 -7.94 -1.98 1.83
CA SER A 451 -7.79 -3.41 1.53
C SER A 451 -7.08 -3.59 0.18
N PRO A 452 -6.08 -4.48 0.07
CA PRO A 452 -5.31 -4.62 -1.16
C PRO A 452 -6.21 -5.07 -2.32
N GLY A 453 -6.11 -4.39 -3.47
CA GLY A 453 -6.88 -4.71 -4.69
C GLY A 453 -8.39 -4.46 -4.59
N ARG A 454 -8.84 -3.66 -3.62
CA ARG A 454 -10.24 -3.24 -3.44
C ARG A 454 -10.38 -1.71 -3.43
N ALA A 455 -9.60 -1.04 -4.25
CA ALA A 455 -9.62 0.41 -4.35
C ALA A 455 -11.01 0.94 -4.75
N PRO A 456 -11.49 2.05 -4.14
CA PRO A 456 -12.82 2.59 -4.42
C PRO A 456 -12.92 3.28 -5.79
N SER A 457 -11.79 3.59 -6.41
CA SER A 457 -11.72 4.24 -7.73
C SER A 457 -10.35 4.03 -8.38
N VAL A 458 -10.20 4.47 -9.63
CA VAL A 458 -8.93 4.47 -10.36
C VAL A 458 -7.83 5.33 -9.68
N PHE A 459 -8.20 6.23 -8.78
CA PHE A 459 -7.28 7.03 -7.97
C PHE A 459 -6.74 6.29 -6.75
N ASN A 460 -6.99 5.00 -6.62
CA ASN A 460 -6.68 4.18 -5.45
C ASN A 460 -7.42 4.66 -4.17
N TRP A 461 -6.90 4.30 -3.02
CA TRP A 461 -7.38 4.72 -1.70
C TRP A 461 -7.07 6.19 -1.40
N PHE A 462 -5.95 6.68 -1.93
CA PHE A 462 -5.49 8.05 -1.75
C PHE A 462 -4.70 8.53 -2.97
N ARG A 463 -4.79 9.83 -3.26
CA ARG A 463 -4.11 10.47 -4.39
C ARG A 463 -2.68 10.86 -4.02
N PRO A 464 -1.68 10.66 -4.90
CA PRO A 464 -0.28 11.00 -4.62
C PRO A 464 -0.04 12.48 -4.25
N GLY A 465 -0.88 13.37 -4.74
CA GLY A 465 -0.80 14.81 -4.47
C GLY A 465 -1.72 15.30 -3.35
N TYR A 466 -2.31 14.40 -2.53
CA TYR A 466 -3.21 14.84 -1.46
C TYR A 466 -2.45 15.59 -0.37
N THR A 467 -3.02 16.72 0.04
CA THR A 467 -2.54 17.55 1.14
C THR A 467 -3.68 17.75 2.13
N PRO A 468 -3.53 17.38 3.41
CA PRO A 468 -4.58 17.56 4.40
C PRO A 468 -4.84 19.05 4.66
N PRO A 469 -6.07 19.55 4.42
CA PRO A 469 -6.36 20.98 4.51
C PRO A 469 -6.24 21.51 5.94
N GLY A 470 -5.81 22.77 6.11
CA GLY A 470 -5.70 23.45 7.40
C GLY A 470 -4.56 22.95 8.30
N THR A 471 -3.60 22.21 7.75
CA THR A 471 -2.47 21.66 8.52
C THR A 471 -1.15 22.38 8.22
N ALA A 472 -0.15 22.17 9.10
CA ALA A 472 1.23 22.62 8.85
C ALA A 472 1.83 22.00 7.57
N ILE A 473 1.38 20.81 7.17
CA ILE A 473 1.77 20.15 5.91
C ILE A 473 1.32 21.02 4.72
N ALA A 474 0.05 21.44 4.73
CA ALA A 474 -0.49 22.30 3.69
C ALA A 474 0.20 23.67 3.61
N SER A 475 0.48 24.29 4.75
CA SER A 475 1.14 25.62 4.80
C SER A 475 2.57 25.59 4.26
N LYS A 476 3.23 24.42 4.27
CA LYS A 476 4.56 24.20 3.69
C LYS A 476 4.52 23.76 2.21
N GLY A 477 3.33 23.58 1.62
CA GLY A 477 3.19 23.06 0.26
C GLY A 477 3.57 21.58 0.12
N LEU A 478 3.59 20.82 1.23
CA LEU A 478 3.91 19.39 1.26
C LEU A 478 2.67 18.54 1.00
N VAL A 479 2.90 17.31 0.52
CA VAL A 479 1.85 16.30 0.34
C VAL A 479 1.94 15.23 1.43
N ALA A 480 0.80 14.64 1.76
CA ALA A 480 0.70 13.49 2.68
C ALA A 480 -0.44 12.57 2.24
N PRO A 481 -0.21 11.76 1.18
CA PRO A 481 -1.24 10.99 0.50
C PRO A 481 -2.12 10.14 1.40
N GLU A 482 -1.51 9.39 2.32
CA GLU A 482 -2.19 8.41 3.17
C GLU A 482 -3.13 9.07 4.21
N PHE A 483 -2.98 10.37 4.46
CA PHE A 483 -3.93 11.12 5.31
C PHE A 483 -5.31 11.24 4.67
N GLN A 484 -5.47 11.01 3.36
CA GLN A 484 -6.77 11.07 2.71
C GLN A 484 -7.77 10.03 3.26
N ILE A 485 -7.27 8.88 3.74
CA ILE A 485 -8.08 7.83 4.38
C ILE A 485 -7.99 7.84 5.92
N THR A 486 -7.31 8.83 6.48
CA THR A 486 -7.12 8.95 7.93
C THR A 486 -8.10 9.97 8.50
N ASN A 487 -9.07 9.47 9.25
CA ASN A 487 -10.09 10.25 9.94
C ASN A 487 -10.39 9.61 11.31
N GLU A 488 -11.25 10.23 12.12
CA GLU A 488 -11.58 9.70 13.45
C GLU A 488 -12.09 8.26 13.43
N PRO A 489 -13.09 7.88 12.58
CA PRO A 489 -13.52 6.49 12.49
C PRO A 489 -12.40 5.52 12.12
N SER A 490 -11.55 5.86 11.13
CA SER A 490 -10.48 4.96 10.70
C SER A 490 -9.36 4.83 11.72
N ALA A 491 -9.07 5.87 12.51
CA ALA A 491 -8.11 5.81 13.60
C ALA A 491 -8.59 4.88 14.73
N ILE A 492 -9.85 4.99 15.12
CA ILE A 492 -10.46 4.12 16.13
C ILE A 492 -10.60 2.68 15.58
N GLY A 493 -11.08 2.53 14.35
CA GLY A 493 -11.22 1.25 13.68
C GLY A 493 -9.89 0.49 13.61
N TYR A 494 -8.80 1.18 13.24
CA TYR A 494 -7.45 0.61 13.23
C TYR A 494 -7.03 0.08 14.61
N ILE A 495 -7.16 0.90 15.65
CA ILE A 495 -6.75 0.52 17.02
C ILE A 495 -7.52 -0.71 17.50
N ASN A 496 -8.85 -0.70 17.35
CA ASN A 496 -9.69 -1.82 17.77
C ASN A 496 -9.40 -3.10 17.00
N TYR A 497 -9.22 -2.98 15.68
CA TYR A 497 -8.91 -4.14 14.85
C TYR A 497 -7.53 -4.72 15.16
N MET A 498 -6.51 -3.88 15.33
CA MET A 498 -5.18 -4.36 15.72
C MET A 498 -5.19 -4.97 17.12
N GLN A 499 -5.95 -4.42 18.07
CA GLN A 499 -6.11 -5.02 19.39
C GLN A 499 -6.68 -6.45 19.29
N GLU A 500 -7.71 -6.64 18.48
CA GLU A 500 -8.29 -7.98 18.24
C GLU A 500 -7.27 -8.94 17.64
N LEU A 501 -6.55 -8.50 16.60
CA LEU A 501 -5.53 -9.32 15.94
C LEU A 501 -4.34 -9.66 16.86
N ILE A 502 -3.88 -8.70 17.64
CA ILE A 502 -2.79 -8.88 18.61
C ILE A 502 -3.22 -9.87 19.71
N ASP A 503 -4.48 -9.82 20.13
CA ASP A 503 -4.99 -10.69 21.19
C ASP A 503 -5.17 -12.14 20.72
N ARG A 504 -5.82 -12.36 19.59
CA ARG A 504 -6.25 -13.70 19.17
C ARG A 504 -5.96 -14.07 17.71
N GLY A 505 -5.37 -13.17 16.93
CA GLY A 505 -5.19 -13.37 15.49
C GLY A 505 -6.48 -13.25 14.68
N ALA A 506 -6.47 -13.76 13.46
CA ALA A 506 -7.63 -13.87 12.58
C ALA A 506 -7.92 -15.36 12.32
N GLY A 507 -8.94 -15.93 12.97
CA GLY A 507 -9.26 -17.35 12.83
C GLY A 507 -8.04 -18.25 13.12
N GLU A 508 -7.62 -19.06 12.15
CA GLU A 508 -6.42 -19.90 12.27
C GLU A 508 -5.09 -19.14 12.12
N ALA A 509 -5.13 -17.91 11.60
CA ALA A 509 -3.95 -17.10 11.41
C ALA A 509 -3.58 -16.40 12.73
N VAL A 510 -2.77 -17.06 13.55
CA VAL A 510 -2.42 -16.61 14.91
C VAL A 510 -0.97 -16.19 15.01
N PRO A 511 -0.65 -15.13 15.82
CA PRO A 511 0.71 -14.70 16.09
C PRO A 511 1.43 -15.64 17.07
N SER A 512 2.77 -15.74 16.98
CA SER A 512 3.62 -16.27 18.04
C SER A 512 4.37 -15.14 18.74
N TYR A 513 4.31 -15.16 20.08
CA TYR A 513 5.03 -14.22 20.94
C TYR A 513 6.20 -14.88 21.69
N ASP A 514 6.56 -16.11 21.33
CA ASP A 514 7.55 -16.93 22.06
C ASP A 514 8.91 -16.23 22.19
N ASP A 515 9.38 -15.58 21.11
CA ASP A 515 10.66 -14.86 21.08
C ASP A 515 10.70 -13.67 22.05
N PHE A 516 9.54 -13.14 22.45
CA PHE A 516 9.41 -11.97 23.31
C PHE A 516 9.17 -12.31 24.78
N THR A 517 8.89 -13.58 25.10
CA THR A 517 8.51 -14.00 26.46
C THR A 517 9.62 -13.74 27.50
N VAL A 518 10.87 -14.04 27.15
CA VAL A 518 12.02 -13.76 28.02
C VAL A 518 12.22 -12.27 28.21
N LEU A 519 12.06 -11.48 27.14
CA LEU A 519 12.20 -10.03 27.18
C LEU A 519 11.12 -9.35 28.02
N ALA A 520 9.94 -9.95 28.09
CA ALA A 520 8.79 -9.41 28.83
C ALA A 520 8.96 -9.40 30.34
N THR A 521 10.00 -10.04 30.87
CA THR A 521 10.37 -9.93 32.29
C THR A 521 10.90 -8.53 32.64
N ASP A 522 11.46 -7.82 31.67
CA ASP A 522 11.92 -6.44 31.76
C ASP A 522 11.23 -5.61 30.66
N SER A 523 10.37 -4.65 31.07
CA SER A 523 9.64 -3.79 30.15
C SER A 523 10.55 -2.94 29.23
N GLN A 524 11.76 -2.56 29.70
CA GLN A 524 12.71 -1.79 28.91
C GLN A 524 13.31 -2.64 27.78
N LEU A 525 13.71 -3.89 28.07
CA LEU A 525 14.24 -4.80 27.07
C LEU A 525 13.19 -5.13 26.03
N LEU A 526 11.95 -5.40 26.45
CA LEU A 526 10.84 -5.63 25.54
C LEU A 526 10.60 -4.45 24.62
N LEU A 527 10.54 -3.22 25.17
CA LEU A 527 10.31 -2.01 24.39
C LEU A 527 11.46 -1.68 23.44
N ASN A 528 12.70 -1.93 23.84
CA ASN A 528 13.86 -1.77 22.95
C ASN A 528 13.75 -2.70 21.74
N GLU A 529 13.40 -3.96 21.95
CA GLU A 529 13.22 -4.92 20.85
C GLU A 529 12.07 -4.54 19.93
N LEU A 530 10.91 -4.17 20.50
CA LEU A 530 9.75 -3.74 19.71
C LEU A 530 10.04 -2.44 18.94
N ASN A 531 10.74 -1.49 19.56
CA ASN A 531 11.17 -0.26 18.89
C ASN A 531 12.06 -0.57 17.68
N LEU A 532 12.98 -1.52 17.82
CA LEU A 532 13.85 -1.95 16.71
C LEU A 532 13.05 -2.61 15.59
N VAL A 533 12.25 -3.62 15.91
CA VAL A 533 11.58 -4.48 14.89
C VAL A 533 10.39 -3.80 14.23
N LEU A 534 9.62 -3.00 14.97
CA LEU A 534 8.42 -2.35 14.44
C LEU A 534 8.68 -0.93 13.95
N ALA A 535 9.49 -0.17 14.68
CA ALA A 535 9.64 1.28 14.47
C ALA A 535 11.06 1.72 14.06
N ALA A 536 11.96 0.80 13.76
CA ALA A 536 13.33 1.11 13.33
C ALA A 536 14.09 2.07 14.29
N GLY A 537 13.84 1.92 15.59
CA GLY A 537 14.47 2.75 16.61
C GLY A 537 13.89 4.16 16.78
N GLN A 538 12.81 4.51 16.07
CA GLN A 538 12.29 5.89 16.01
C GLN A 538 11.44 6.31 17.22
N ILE A 539 11.04 5.38 18.10
CA ILE A 539 10.21 5.74 19.27
C ILE A 539 11.05 6.51 20.25
N SER A 540 10.61 7.72 20.59
CA SER A 540 11.29 8.63 21.49
C SER A 540 11.43 8.05 22.90
N ALA A 541 12.48 8.46 23.64
CA ALA A 541 12.68 8.07 25.03
C ALA A 541 11.48 8.48 25.92
N SER A 542 10.80 9.60 25.59
CA SER A 542 9.59 10.04 26.28
C SER A 542 8.43 9.08 26.08
N THR A 543 8.19 8.64 24.84
CA THR A 543 7.14 7.66 24.51
C THR A 543 7.44 6.30 25.13
N ILE A 544 8.70 5.83 25.05
CA ILE A 544 9.16 4.60 25.72
C ILE A 544 8.87 4.65 27.22
N SER A 545 9.23 5.76 27.89
CA SER A 545 9.03 5.90 29.33
C SER A 545 7.55 5.85 29.72
N LYS A 546 6.66 6.50 28.93
CA LYS A 546 5.21 6.47 29.17
C LYS A 546 4.63 5.06 29.00
N ILE A 547 5.02 4.35 27.95
CA ILE A 547 4.57 2.98 27.71
C ILE A 547 5.08 2.07 28.84
N LYS A 548 6.35 2.21 29.24
CA LYS A 548 6.98 1.43 30.30
C LYS A 548 6.23 1.50 31.63
N ILE A 549 5.76 2.68 32.04
CA ILE A 549 4.96 2.85 33.26
C ILE A 549 3.71 1.96 33.21
N GLY A 550 3.00 1.94 32.08
CA GLY A 550 1.84 1.08 31.90
C GLY A 550 2.17 -0.41 31.95
N LEU A 551 3.29 -0.81 31.34
CA LEU A 551 3.74 -2.20 31.32
C LEU A 551 4.18 -2.72 32.70
N ASP A 552 4.89 -1.89 33.46
CA ASP A 552 5.36 -2.25 34.81
C ASP A 552 4.20 -2.45 35.79
N ALA A 553 3.04 -1.85 35.54
CA ALA A 553 1.83 -2.07 36.34
C ALA A 553 1.16 -3.45 36.05
N ILE A 554 1.55 -4.16 34.99
CA ILE A 554 1.00 -5.50 34.67
C ILE A 554 1.73 -6.55 35.49
N PRO A 555 1.01 -7.31 36.40
CA PRO A 555 1.62 -8.31 37.24
C PRO A 555 2.12 -9.51 36.41
N ILE A 556 3.41 -9.78 36.41
CA ILE A 556 4.02 -10.89 35.65
C ILE A 556 3.98 -12.24 36.37
N ALA A 557 3.68 -12.26 37.66
CA ALA A 557 3.56 -13.51 38.44
C ALA A 557 2.29 -14.33 38.11
N GLN A 558 1.32 -13.73 37.40
CA GLN A 558 0.12 -14.43 36.94
C GLN A 558 0.40 -15.24 35.68
N SER A 559 -0.34 -16.33 35.45
CA SER A 559 -0.12 -17.26 34.33
C SER A 559 -0.04 -16.61 32.95
N GLU A 560 -0.77 -15.53 32.74
CA GLU A 560 -0.76 -14.78 31.45
C GLU A 560 -0.08 -13.41 31.54
N GLY A 561 0.55 -13.09 32.68
CA GLY A 561 1.10 -11.76 32.93
C GLY A 561 2.14 -11.32 31.89
N LEU A 562 3.07 -12.19 31.52
CA LEU A 562 4.07 -11.92 30.48
C LEU A 562 3.42 -11.72 29.11
N LEU A 563 2.48 -12.59 28.74
CA LEU A 563 1.77 -12.48 27.46
C LEU A 563 0.94 -11.20 27.37
N ASN A 564 0.23 -10.85 28.44
CA ASN A 564 -0.53 -9.59 28.52
C ASN A 564 0.39 -8.38 28.40
N ARG A 565 1.58 -8.40 29.02
CA ARG A 565 2.59 -7.35 28.89
C ARG A 565 3.07 -7.21 27.46
N ILE A 566 3.36 -8.33 26.76
CA ILE A 566 3.77 -8.32 25.35
C ILE A 566 2.67 -7.71 24.47
N LYS A 567 1.44 -8.23 24.56
CA LYS A 567 0.31 -7.76 23.76
C LYS A 567 0.04 -6.27 23.96
N THR A 568 0.09 -5.81 25.20
CA THR A 568 -0.07 -4.40 25.55
C THR A 568 1.06 -3.54 24.96
N ALA A 569 2.32 -4.00 25.09
CA ALA A 569 3.46 -3.30 24.51
C ALA A 569 3.37 -3.17 22.99
N VAL A 570 3.01 -4.25 22.30
CA VAL A 570 2.82 -4.26 20.84
C VAL A 570 1.75 -3.25 20.43
N LEU A 571 0.57 -3.27 21.09
CA LEU A 571 -0.52 -2.35 20.76
C LEU A 571 -0.10 -0.89 20.98
N LEU A 572 0.51 -0.55 22.12
CA LEU A 572 0.91 0.81 22.44
C LEU A 572 2.02 1.33 21.52
N VAL A 573 2.98 0.47 21.15
CA VAL A 573 4.00 0.79 20.14
C VAL A 573 3.33 1.07 18.78
N MET A 574 2.44 0.20 18.31
CA MET A 574 1.76 0.35 17.02
C MET A 574 0.75 1.51 16.98
N ALA A 575 0.31 1.99 18.12
CA ALA A 575 -0.54 3.17 18.25
C ALA A 575 0.26 4.48 18.37
N SER A 576 1.58 4.42 18.59
CA SER A 576 2.41 5.61 18.76
C SER A 576 2.59 6.39 17.45
N PRO A 577 2.62 7.73 17.50
CA PRO A 577 2.83 8.56 16.31
C PRO A 577 4.15 8.24 15.60
N GLU A 578 5.20 7.93 16.35
CA GLU A 578 6.52 7.59 15.80
C GLU A 578 6.51 6.28 15.01
N TYR A 579 5.68 5.30 15.41
CA TYR A 579 5.47 4.09 14.60
C TYR A 579 4.64 4.36 13.35
N LEU A 580 3.61 5.19 13.47
CA LEU A 580 2.69 5.45 12.35
C LEU A 580 3.38 6.18 11.18
N VAL A 581 4.48 6.89 11.43
CA VAL A 581 5.27 7.58 10.41
C VAL A 581 6.54 6.78 10.10
N GLN A 582 6.69 6.35 8.85
CA GLN A 582 7.93 5.76 8.32
C GLN A 582 8.92 6.88 7.97
N ARG A 583 10.17 6.76 8.43
CA ARG A 583 11.25 7.70 8.09
C ARG A 583 12.49 7.01 7.55
#